data_401c16792e866f535b6c9295a402f28e
#
_entry.id   401c16792e866f535b6c9295a402f28e
#
_cell.length_a   1.000
_cell.length_b   1.000
_cell.length_c   1.000
_cell.angle_alpha   90.00
_cell.angle_beta   90.00
_cell.angle_gamma   90.00
#
_symmetry.space_group_name_H-M   'P 1'
#
loop_
_entity.id
_entity.type
_entity.pdbx_description
1 polymer ?
#
loop_
_entity_poly.entity_id
_entity_poly.type
_entity_poly.pdbx_seq_one_letter_code
_entity_poly.pdbx_strand_id
1 'polypeptide(L)'
;MTEQPKNFGFGEDETMLKDAAQKFFADNCSPDKIHGQVAHDPSIHRPIESIWDKSLWQQVVELGWTAVCIPEAAGGIGMPLVAAVAIAEEAGKSAFPSPLISTYCATFTLMACDTDPANKALADIATGTATTLAITNEKGSWESA
;
A
#
# COMPACT_ATOMS: atom_id res chain seq x y z
N MET A 1 18.88 28.82 -2.05
CA MET A 1 17.69 28.30 -2.74
C MET A 1 18.06 26.95 -3.30
N THR A 2 17.57 25.88 -2.72
CA THR A 2 17.73 24.54 -3.27
C THR A 2 16.83 24.43 -4.51
N GLU A 3 17.43 24.19 -5.69
CA GLU A 3 16.68 23.93 -6.90
C GLU A 3 15.76 22.72 -6.65
N GLN A 4 14.46 22.88 -6.88
CA GLN A 4 13.56 21.74 -6.81
C GLN A 4 13.87 20.78 -7.95
N PRO A 5 13.95 19.45 -7.67
CA PRO A 5 14.18 18.46 -8.72
C PRO A 5 13.08 18.57 -9.79
N LYS A 6 13.47 18.62 -11.06
CA LYS A 6 12.53 18.75 -12.20
C LYS A 6 11.59 17.54 -12.33
N ASN A 7 11.93 16.42 -11.72
CA ASN A 7 11.20 15.15 -11.72
C ASN A 7 10.52 14.83 -10.38
N PHE A 8 10.34 15.81 -9.50
CA PHE A 8 9.74 15.62 -8.17
C PHE A 8 10.44 14.56 -7.30
N GLY A 9 11.72 14.29 -7.55
CA GLY A 9 12.50 13.27 -6.84
C GLY A 9 12.42 11.86 -7.44
N PHE A 10 11.76 11.68 -8.58
CA PHE A 10 11.82 10.43 -9.33
C PHE A 10 13.20 10.27 -9.97
N GLY A 11 13.98 9.32 -9.46
CA GLY A 11 15.22 8.85 -10.06
C GLY A 11 15.00 7.69 -11.04
N GLU A 12 16.07 7.02 -11.40
CA GLU A 12 16.00 5.84 -12.28
C GLU A 12 15.27 4.68 -11.59
N ASP A 13 15.56 4.44 -10.31
CA ASP A 13 14.96 3.35 -9.54
C ASP A 13 13.46 3.53 -9.36
N GLU A 14 12.99 4.73 -9.02
CA GLU A 14 11.58 5.04 -8.90
C GLU A 14 10.85 4.96 -10.24
N THR A 15 11.52 5.33 -11.32
CA THR A 15 10.97 5.19 -12.68
C THR A 15 10.81 3.73 -13.06
N MET A 16 11.83 2.89 -12.82
CA MET A 16 11.76 1.45 -13.06
C MET A 16 10.66 0.79 -12.21
N LEU A 17 10.52 1.21 -10.96
CA LEU A 17 9.50 0.71 -10.06
C LEU A 17 8.08 1.10 -10.54
N LYS A 18 7.92 2.33 -11.01
CA LYS A 18 6.67 2.81 -11.62
C LYS A 18 6.29 2.01 -12.87
N ASP A 19 7.25 1.78 -13.76
CA ASP A 19 7.02 1.00 -14.99
C ASP A 19 6.64 -0.45 -14.66
N ALA A 20 7.30 -1.05 -13.67
CA ALA A 20 6.95 -2.39 -13.18
C ALA A 20 5.53 -2.42 -12.58
N ALA A 21 5.17 -1.41 -11.79
CA ALA A 21 3.83 -1.29 -11.21
C ALA A 21 2.76 -1.10 -12.29
N GLN A 22 3.01 -0.23 -13.27
CA GLN A 22 2.10 -0.02 -14.40
C GLN A 22 1.81 -1.32 -15.14
N LYS A 23 2.86 -2.07 -15.47
CA LYS A 23 2.71 -3.36 -16.16
C LYS A 23 1.93 -4.36 -15.31
N PHE A 24 2.31 -4.51 -14.05
CA PHE A 24 1.65 -5.45 -13.13
C PHE A 24 0.15 -5.17 -13.01
N PHE A 25 -0.24 -3.91 -12.81
CA PHE A 25 -1.64 -3.55 -12.66
C PHE A 25 -2.40 -3.65 -13.99
N ALA A 26 -1.79 -3.32 -15.13
CA ALA A 26 -2.41 -3.51 -16.44
C ALA A 26 -2.75 -4.99 -16.70
N ASP A 27 -1.88 -5.90 -16.31
CA ASP A 27 -2.05 -7.34 -16.52
C ASP A 27 -3.09 -7.95 -15.55
N ASN A 28 -3.22 -7.38 -14.35
CA ASN A 28 -3.99 -7.97 -13.25
C ASN A 28 -5.29 -7.24 -12.91
N CYS A 29 -5.40 -5.95 -13.19
CA CYS A 29 -6.51 -5.08 -12.77
C CYS A 29 -7.29 -4.55 -13.98
N SER A 30 -7.78 -5.44 -14.85
CA SER A 30 -8.68 -5.00 -15.93
C SER A 30 -10.02 -4.50 -15.34
N PRO A 31 -10.70 -3.54 -15.99
CA PRO A 31 -11.99 -3.04 -15.54
C PRO A 31 -13.02 -4.15 -15.27
N ASP A 32 -13.06 -5.19 -16.10
CA ASP A 32 -13.99 -6.31 -15.94
C ASP A 32 -13.68 -7.14 -14.68
N LYS A 33 -12.40 -7.37 -14.39
CA LYS A 33 -11.99 -8.08 -13.16
C LYS A 33 -12.37 -7.29 -11.91
N ILE A 34 -12.10 -5.98 -11.91
CA ILE A 34 -12.42 -5.10 -10.77
C ILE A 34 -13.93 -4.99 -10.62
N HIS A 35 -14.67 -4.81 -11.70
CA HIS A 35 -16.13 -4.80 -11.66
C HIS A 35 -16.69 -6.10 -11.06
N GLY A 36 -16.15 -7.26 -11.46
CA GLY A 36 -16.55 -8.55 -10.90
C GLY A 36 -16.27 -8.69 -9.40
N GLN A 37 -15.25 -8.00 -8.87
CA GLN A 37 -14.92 -8.00 -7.45
C GLN A 37 -15.83 -7.10 -6.62
N VAL A 38 -16.17 -5.91 -7.12
CA VAL A 38 -16.89 -4.87 -6.35
C VAL A 38 -18.39 -4.85 -6.65
N ALA A 39 -18.82 -5.22 -7.86
CA ALA A 39 -20.21 -5.28 -8.22
C ALA A 39 -20.91 -6.45 -7.51
N HIS A 40 -22.01 -6.18 -6.84
CA HIS A 40 -22.84 -7.20 -6.24
C HIS A 40 -24.32 -6.88 -6.43
N ASP A 41 -25.11 -7.91 -6.47
CA ASP A 41 -26.57 -7.77 -6.41
C ASP A 41 -26.95 -7.33 -4.97
N PRO A 42 -27.64 -6.19 -4.80
CA PRO A 42 -28.06 -5.71 -3.48
C PRO A 42 -28.98 -6.69 -2.73
N SER A 43 -29.63 -7.63 -3.44
CA SER A 43 -30.47 -8.67 -2.86
C SER A 43 -29.68 -9.81 -2.20
N ILE A 44 -28.39 -9.92 -2.51
CA ILE A 44 -27.51 -10.94 -1.94
C ILE A 44 -26.82 -10.37 -0.71
N HIS A 45 -27.12 -10.94 0.46
CA HIS A 45 -26.43 -10.59 1.70
C HIS A 45 -24.98 -11.06 1.60
N ARG A 46 -24.04 -10.14 1.32
CA ARG A 46 -22.61 -10.45 1.42
C ARG A 46 -22.20 -10.47 2.89
N PRO A 47 -21.49 -11.52 3.35
CA PRO A 47 -20.76 -11.42 4.59
C PRO A 47 -19.75 -10.26 4.48
N ILE A 48 -19.48 -9.56 5.58
CA ILE A 48 -18.49 -8.47 5.66
C ILE A 48 -17.08 -9.11 5.58
N GLU A 49 -16.78 -9.69 4.43
CA GLU A 49 -15.44 -10.17 4.12
C GLU A 49 -14.71 -9.12 3.27
N SER A 50 -13.39 -9.09 3.41
CA SER A 50 -12.57 -8.20 2.60
C SER A 50 -12.76 -8.49 1.12
N ILE A 51 -13.07 -7.46 0.33
CA ILE A 51 -13.31 -7.55 -1.12
C ILE A 51 -12.03 -7.58 -1.96
N TRP A 52 -10.86 -7.65 -1.33
CA TRP A 52 -9.58 -7.69 -2.03
C TRP A 52 -9.10 -9.13 -2.29
N ASP A 53 -8.42 -9.32 -3.42
CA ASP A 53 -7.89 -10.62 -3.85
C ASP A 53 -6.61 -10.95 -3.07
N LYS A 54 -6.66 -12.02 -2.27
CA LYS A 54 -5.51 -12.46 -1.44
C LYS A 54 -4.36 -13.00 -2.29
N SER A 55 -4.64 -13.59 -3.45
CA SER A 55 -3.59 -14.11 -4.33
C SER A 55 -2.84 -12.97 -5.00
N LEU A 56 -3.55 -11.91 -5.37
CA LEU A 56 -2.95 -10.71 -5.93
C LEU A 56 -2.17 -9.92 -4.88
N TRP A 57 -2.66 -9.91 -3.64
CA TRP A 57 -1.92 -9.37 -2.50
C TRP A 57 -0.59 -10.10 -2.29
N GLN A 58 -0.60 -11.43 -2.34
CA GLN A 58 0.62 -12.23 -2.20
C GLN A 58 1.65 -11.87 -3.29
N GLN A 59 1.23 -11.64 -4.52
CA GLN A 59 2.12 -11.17 -5.59
C GLN A 59 2.72 -9.78 -5.30
N VAL A 60 1.92 -8.85 -4.74
CA VAL A 60 2.39 -7.54 -4.29
C VAL A 60 3.47 -7.67 -3.20
N VAL A 61 3.29 -8.62 -2.28
CA VAL A 61 4.27 -8.95 -1.23
C VAL A 61 5.55 -9.53 -1.84
N GLU A 62 5.43 -10.49 -2.76
CA GLU A 62 6.57 -11.11 -3.45
C GLU A 62 7.39 -10.12 -4.28
N LEU A 63 6.75 -9.09 -4.82
CA LEU A 63 7.42 -7.97 -5.47
C LEU A 63 8.11 -7.00 -4.49
N GLY A 64 7.99 -7.22 -3.18
CA GLY A 64 8.58 -6.39 -2.13
C GLY A 64 7.89 -5.04 -1.93
N TRP A 65 6.72 -4.82 -2.52
CA TRP A 65 6.07 -3.50 -2.48
C TRP A 65 5.56 -3.13 -1.10
N THR A 66 5.17 -4.08 -0.27
CA THR A 66 4.82 -3.81 1.15
C THR A 66 6.03 -3.37 1.97
N ALA A 67 7.23 -3.81 1.58
CA ALA A 67 8.49 -3.57 2.27
C ALA A 67 9.29 -2.39 1.72
N VAL A 68 8.83 -1.75 0.62
CA VAL A 68 9.61 -0.81 -0.19
C VAL A 68 10.21 0.34 0.63
N CYS A 69 9.46 0.93 1.55
CA CYS A 69 9.92 2.05 2.39
C CYS A 69 10.32 1.64 3.81
N ILE A 70 10.15 0.38 4.18
CA ILE A 70 10.54 -0.10 5.51
C ILE A 70 12.07 -0.16 5.58
N PRO A 71 12.69 0.29 6.70
CA PRO A 71 14.13 0.24 6.87
C PRO A 71 14.67 -1.20 6.78
N GLU A 72 15.88 -1.36 6.23
CA GLU A 72 16.56 -2.66 6.12
C GLU A 72 16.68 -3.37 7.47
N ALA A 73 16.92 -2.63 8.55
CA ALA A 73 16.98 -3.15 9.92
C ALA A 73 15.67 -3.83 10.38
N ALA A 74 14.54 -3.47 9.77
CA ALA A 74 13.23 -4.08 10.00
C ALA A 74 12.83 -5.05 8.88
N GLY A 75 13.77 -5.47 8.02
CA GLY A 75 13.53 -6.42 6.94
C GLY A 75 12.95 -5.80 5.66
N GLY A 76 12.99 -4.49 5.52
CA GLY A 76 12.53 -3.77 4.34
C GLY A 76 13.63 -3.48 3.31
N ILE A 77 13.28 -2.67 2.30
CA ILE A 77 14.16 -2.27 1.20
C ILE A 77 14.79 -0.89 1.47
N GLY A 78 14.18 -0.06 2.30
CA GLY A 78 14.72 1.23 2.72
C GLY A 78 14.63 2.33 1.65
N MET A 79 13.79 2.18 0.64
CA MET A 79 13.61 3.21 -0.39
C MET A 79 12.87 4.43 0.17
N PRO A 80 13.07 5.61 -0.43
CA PRO A 80 12.40 6.84 -0.01
C PRO A 80 10.88 6.79 -0.27
N LEU A 81 10.12 7.66 0.40
CA LEU A 81 8.66 7.79 0.23
C LEU A 81 8.21 7.87 -1.23
N VAL A 82 9.01 8.52 -2.09
CA VAL A 82 8.68 8.68 -3.50
C VAL A 82 8.55 7.34 -4.23
N ALA A 83 9.22 6.28 -3.76
CA ALA A 83 9.06 4.93 -4.30
C ALA A 83 7.66 4.35 -4.01
N ALA A 84 7.14 4.53 -2.78
CA ALA A 84 5.76 4.17 -2.46
C ALA A 84 4.75 4.99 -3.26
N VAL A 85 5.04 6.28 -3.51
CA VAL A 85 4.20 7.16 -4.35
C VAL A 85 4.13 6.65 -5.78
N ALA A 86 5.25 6.17 -6.35
CA ALA A 86 5.30 5.60 -7.69
C ALA A 86 4.34 4.41 -7.84
N ILE A 87 4.36 3.49 -6.88
CA ILE A 87 3.46 2.32 -6.86
C ILE A 87 2.01 2.75 -6.61
N ALA A 88 1.79 3.66 -5.65
CA ALA A 88 0.46 4.13 -5.27
C ALA A 88 -0.27 4.84 -6.42
N GLU A 89 0.47 5.62 -7.22
CA GLU A 89 -0.07 6.28 -8.42
C GLU A 89 -0.61 5.26 -9.43
N GLU A 90 0.13 4.22 -9.74
CA GLU A 90 -0.28 3.19 -10.68
C GLU A 90 -1.40 2.30 -10.11
N ALA A 91 -1.36 1.99 -8.82
CA ALA A 91 -2.44 1.30 -8.12
C ALA A 91 -3.76 2.12 -8.18
N GLY A 92 -3.67 3.44 -7.99
CA GLY A 92 -4.81 4.35 -8.09
C GLY A 92 -5.37 4.44 -9.51
N LYS A 93 -4.52 4.55 -10.53
CA LYS A 93 -4.95 4.55 -11.95
C LYS A 93 -5.71 3.29 -12.32
N SER A 94 -5.34 2.17 -11.73
CA SER A 94 -5.94 0.87 -11.97
C SER A 94 -7.06 0.53 -11.00
N ALA A 95 -7.45 1.45 -10.13
CA ALA A 95 -8.46 1.27 -9.08
C ALA A 95 -8.24 -0.04 -8.27
N PHE A 96 -7.00 -0.39 -7.97
CA PHE A 96 -6.62 -1.66 -7.33
C PHE A 96 -7.24 -1.80 -5.93
N PRO A 97 -8.23 -2.67 -5.70
CA PRO A 97 -8.90 -2.82 -4.43
C PRO A 97 -8.04 -3.66 -3.48
N SER A 98 -7.22 -3.01 -2.67
CA SER A 98 -6.30 -3.70 -1.76
C SER A 98 -5.99 -2.86 -0.52
N PRO A 99 -5.43 -3.46 0.53
CA PRO A 99 -4.97 -2.74 1.71
C PRO A 99 -3.64 -2.00 1.52
N LEU A 100 -3.08 -1.90 0.30
CA LEU A 100 -1.73 -1.38 0.06
C LEU A 100 -1.55 0.06 0.58
N ILE A 101 -2.47 0.95 0.25
CA ILE A 101 -2.38 2.37 0.66
C ILE A 101 -2.53 2.51 2.19
N SER A 102 -3.49 1.79 2.80
CA SER A 102 -3.64 1.82 4.25
C SER A 102 -2.42 1.24 4.97
N THR A 103 -1.79 0.21 4.39
CA THR A 103 -0.54 -0.37 4.88
C THR A 103 0.61 0.63 4.79
N TYR A 104 0.74 1.40 3.70
CA TYR A 104 1.73 2.48 3.62
C TYR A 104 1.51 3.55 4.69
N CYS A 105 0.26 4.00 4.89
CA CYS A 105 -0.04 4.95 5.96
C CYS A 105 0.38 4.43 7.35
N ALA A 106 0.09 3.15 7.64
CA ALA A 106 0.51 2.50 8.87
C ALA A 106 2.04 2.41 8.97
N THR A 107 2.73 2.04 7.89
CA THR A 107 4.19 1.97 7.82
C THR A 107 4.84 3.29 8.22
N PHE A 108 4.44 4.40 7.59
CA PHE A 108 5.03 5.71 7.92
C PHE A 108 4.72 6.18 9.34
N THR A 109 3.56 5.83 9.87
CA THR A 109 3.22 6.12 11.28
C THR A 109 4.10 5.31 12.23
N LEU A 110 4.28 4.01 11.97
CA LEU A 110 5.12 3.12 12.79
C LEU A 110 6.59 3.55 12.75
N MET A 111 7.10 3.94 11.58
CA MET A 111 8.48 4.46 11.45
C MET A 111 8.73 5.71 12.29
N ALA A 112 7.71 6.51 12.57
CA ALA A 112 7.82 7.70 13.43
C ALA A 112 7.77 7.37 14.93
N CYS A 113 7.40 6.13 15.31
CA CYS A 113 7.21 5.77 16.72
C CYS A 113 8.49 5.33 17.44
N ASP A 114 9.50 4.80 16.73
CA ASP A 114 10.79 4.32 17.24
C ASP A 114 10.68 3.51 18.56
N THR A 115 9.82 2.47 18.55
CA THR A 115 9.61 1.56 19.68
C THR A 115 9.73 0.11 19.25
N ASP A 116 10.09 -0.80 20.18
CA ASP A 116 10.16 -2.24 19.87
C ASP A 116 8.86 -2.81 19.27
N PRO A 117 7.67 -2.49 19.79
CA PRO A 117 6.42 -2.95 19.15
C PRO A 117 6.23 -2.40 17.73
N ALA A 118 6.62 -1.13 17.47
CA ALA A 118 6.54 -0.56 16.14
C ALA A 118 7.51 -1.25 15.17
N ASN A 119 8.74 -1.49 15.60
CA ASN A 119 9.74 -2.20 14.79
C ASN A 119 9.31 -3.63 14.47
N LYS A 120 8.69 -4.34 15.43
CA LYS A 120 8.10 -5.65 15.19
C LYS A 120 6.96 -5.57 14.16
N ALA A 121 6.05 -4.60 14.31
CA ALA A 121 4.95 -4.43 13.35
C ALA A 121 5.45 -4.10 11.95
N LEU A 122 6.53 -3.31 11.81
CA LEU A 122 7.19 -3.04 10.53
C LEU A 122 7.73 -4.34 9.89
N ALA A 123 8.36 -5.21 10.69
CA ALA A 123 8.84 -6.50 10.20
C ALA A 123 7.68 -7.42 9.75
N ASP A 124 6.56 -7.41 10.46
CA ASP A 124 5.35 -8.15 10.07
C ASP A 124 4.76 -7.60 8.75
N ILE A 125 4.75 -6.27 8.55
CA ILE A 125 4.33 -5.63 7.29
C ILE A 125 5.29 -6.01 6.16
N ALA A 126 6.59 -6.00 6.39
CA ALA A 126 7.58 -6.36 5.39
C ALA A 126 7.36 -7.80 4.86
N THR A 127 6.85 -8.70 5.70
CA THR A 127 6.50 -10.07 5.32
C THR A 127 5.08 -10.24 4.79
N GLY A 128 4.32 -9.15 4.64
CA GLY A 128 3.03 -9.15 3.95
C GLY A 128 1.80 -8.99 4.83
N THR A 129 1.96 -8.68 6.12
CA THR A 129 0.82 -8.37 6.98
C THR A 129 0.13 -7.10 6.52
N ALA A 130 -1.12 -7.21 6.08
CA ALA A 130 -1.96 -6.07 5.74
C ALA A 130 -2.35 -5.31 7.00
N THR A 131 -2.16 -3.99 6.98
CA THR A 131 -2.31 -3.14 8.16
C THR A 131 -3.08 -1.87 7.82
N THR A 132 -3.74 -1.31 8.82
CA THR A 132 -4.45 -0.02 8.70
C THR A 132 -4.28 0.82 9.96
N LEU A 133 -4.58 2.11 9.83
CA LEU A 133 -4.66 3.03 10.96
C LEU A 133 -6.10 3.19 11.41
N ALA A 134 -6.35 3.00 12.71
CA ALA A 134 -7.61 3.38 13.34
C ALA A 134 -7.47 4.83 13.85
N ILE A 135 -7.98 5.79 13.05
CA ILE A 135 -7.87 7.23 13.33
C ILE A 135 -9.14 7.84 13.89
N THR A 136 -10.17 7.03 14.08
CA THR A 136 -11.42 7.45 14.71
C THR A 136 -11.63 6.68 16.01
N ASN A 137 -12.36 7.28 16.97
CA ASN A 137 -12.78 6.58 18.17
C ASN A 137 -13.95 5.60 17.87
N GLU A 138 -14.40 4.86 18.89
CA GLU A 138 -15.50 3.88 18.77
C GLU A 138 -16.81 4.46 18.22
N LYS A 139 -17.02 5.78 18.34
CA LYS A 139 -18.18 6.49 17.82
C LYS A 139 -18.00 7.03 16.41
N GLY A 140 -16.82 6.77 15.77
CA GLY A 140 -16.47 7.29 14.47
C GLY A 140 -16.10 8.79 14.45
N SER A 141 -15.87 9.40 15.61
CA SER A 141 -15.42 10.80 15.69
C SER A 141 -13.92 10.91 15.40
N TRP A 142 -13.55 11.98 14.69
CA TRP A 142 -12.18 12.37 14.42
C TRP A 142 -11.58 13.26 15.53
N GLU A 143 -12.35 13.60 16.55
CA GLU A 143 -11.87 14.39 17.68
C GLU A 143 -10.95 13.52 18.54
N SER A 144 -9.80 14.07 18.89
CA SER A 144 -8.90 13.47 19.89
C SER A 144 -9.64 13.40 21.23
N ALA A 145 -9.56 12.24 21.88
CA ALA A 145 -10.15 12.02 23.21
C ALA A 145 -9.50 12.92 24.26
#